data_b14dc577f936a00e4d1462c8972f67d2
#
_entry.id   b14dc577f936a00e4d1462c8972f67d2
#
_cell.length_a   1.000
_cell.length_b   1.000
_cell.length_c   1.000
_cell.angle_alpha   90.00
_cell.angle_beta   90.00
_cell.angle_gamma   90.00
#
_symmetry.space_group_name_H-M   'P 1'
#
loop_
_entity.id
_entity.type
_entity.pdbx_description
1 polymer ?
#
loop_
_entity_poly.entity_id
_entity_poly.type
_entity_poly.pdbx_seq_one_letter_code
_entity_poly.pdbx_strand_id
1 'polypeptide(L)'
;MNINPLILPPNAIKRVKTYLLELQNNLCNTLEQLDGKGHFIQDRWERSEGGGGISCVLTGGQIFSKAGINFSCVTGATLPPAATAARPQLAGCQFTAMGVSLVFHPDNPYVPTTHANVRFFIADKEGCPPCWWFGGGFDLTPCYGFEEDCRHWHQTAKDACQPFGDSLYPRFKAWCDSYFYLKHRQEARGIGGLFFDDYDELGFEASFGLTQNIGDHFIKAYAPIVNKRKNVPFGPHEKAFQLYRRGRYVEFNLIYDRGTLFGLQSGGRTESILMSLPPEVHWIYNYQPEVGSAEEQLYSQFLPQRNWLD
;
A
#
# COMPACT_ATOMS: atom_id res chain seq x y z
N MET A 1 -26.24 -18.61 12.17
CA MET A 1 -26.62 -18.63 10.75
C MET A 1 -25.38 -19.02 9.99
N ASN A 2 -25.39 -20.17 9.28
CA ASN A 2 -24.30 -20.52 8.38
C ASN A 2 -24.36 -19.56 7.18
N ILE A 3 -23.59 -18.47 7.23
CA ILE A 3 -23.40 -17.59 6.08
C ILE A 3 -22.51 -18.38 5.13
N ASN A 4 -23.05 -18.78 3.97
CA ASN A 4 -22.23 -19.38 2.92
C ASN A 4 -21.27 -18.27 2.42
N PRO A 5 -19.96 -18.33 2.71
CA PRO A 5 -19.02 -17.25 2.45
C PRO A 5 -18.83 -16.92 0.96
N LEU A 6 -19.31 -17.78 0.08
CA LEU A 6 -19.11 -17.68 -1.38
C LEU A 6 -20.24 -16.96 -2.13
N ILE A 7 -21.33 -16.56 -1.45
CA ILE A 7 -22.42 -15.85 -2.13
C ILE A 7 -22.01 -14.40 -2.37
N LEU A 8 -21.87 -14.06 -3.66
CA LEU A 8 -21.65 -12.68 -4.07
C LEU A 8 -22.99 -11.92 -4.15
N PRO A 9 -23.16 -10.81 -3.43
CA PRO A 9 -24.40 -10.06 -3.49
C PRO A 9 -24.58 -9.36 -4.85
N PRO A 10 -25.82 -9.07 -5.24
CA PRO A 10 -26.09 -8.29 -6.44
C PRO A 10 -25.33 -6.97 -6.42
N ASN A 11 -24.77 -6.55 -7.57
CA ASN A 11 -24.00 -5.31 -7.73
C ASN A 11 -22.71 -5.21 -6.89
N ALA A 12 -22.15 -6.32 -6.39
CA ALA A 12 -20.92 -6.34 -5.61
C ALA A 12 -19.77 -5.58 -6.31
N ILE A 13 -19.52 -5.88 -7.57
CA ILE A 13 -18.49 -5.22 -8.40
C ILE A 13 -18.72 -3.70 -8.45
N LYS A 14 -19.96 -3.27 -8.69
CA LYS A 14 -20.31 -1.84 -8.74
C LYS A 14 -20.10 -1.15 -7.39
N ARG A 15 -20.52 -1.80 -6.30
CA ARG A 15 -20.33 -1.27 -4.93
C ARG A 15 -18.88 -1.07 -4.59
N VAL A 16 -18.04 -2.08 -4.84
CA VAL A 16 -16.60 -2.01 -4.60
C VAL A 16 -15.97 -0.92 -5.47
N LYS A 17 -16.29 -0.87 -6.76
CA LYS A 17 -15.77 0.15 -7.68
C LYS A 17 -16.13 1.57 -7.22
N THR A 18 -17.38 1.80 -6.80
CA THR A 18 -17.83 3.10 -6.28
C THR A 18 -17.00 3.52 -5.07
N TYR A 19 -16.86 2.64 -4.07
CA TYR A 19 -16.05 2.90 -2.89
C TYR A 19 -14.59 3.25 -3.24
N LEU A 20 -13.96 2.48 -4.12
CA LEU A 20 -12.56 2.71 -4.50
C LEU A 20 -12.35 4.06 -5.19
N LEU A 21 -13.29 4.49 -6.02
CA LEU A 21 -13.25 5.82 -6.64
C LEU A 21 -13.44 6.95 -5.63
N GLU A 22 -14.38 6.78 -4.68
CA GLU A 22 -14.60 7.72 -3.58
C GLU A 22 -13.36 7.79 -2.68
N LEU A 23 -12.76 6.66 -2.34
CA LEU A 23 -11.52 6.59 -1.56
C LEU A 23 -10.39 7.37 -2.26
N GLN A 24 -10.16 7.14 -3.56
CA GLN A 24 -9.15 7.88 -4.32
C GLN A 24 -9.40 9.39 -4.26
N ASN A 25 -10.63 9.84 -4.53
CA ASN A 25 -10.98 11.26 -4.51
C ASN A 25 -10.77 11.89 -3.12
N ASN A 26 -11.23 11.20 -2.06
CA ASN A 26 -11.07 11.67 -0.69
C ASN A 26 -9.60 11.79 -0.30
N LEU A 27 -8.78 10.82 -0.67
CA LEU A 27 -7.34 10.84 -0.43
C LEU A 27 -6.65 11.99 -1.19
N CYS A 28 -6.96 12.19 -2.47
CA CYS A 28 -6.42 13.30 -3.26
C CYS A 28 -6.75 14.64 -2.58
N ASN A 29 -8.02 14.89 -2.27
CA ASN A 29 -8.45 16.14 -1.65
C ASN A 29 -7.79 16.37 -0.29
N THR A 30 -7.70 15.33 0.54
CA THR A 30 -7.09 15.46 1.87
C THR A 30 -5.60 15.74 1.79
N LEU A 31 -4.88 15.08 0.83
CA LEU A 31 -3.45 15.33 0.65
C LEU A 31 -3.16 16.72 0.07
N GLU A 32 -3.97 17.21 -0.85
CA GLU A 32 -3.83 18.59 -1.37
C GLU A 32 -4.00 19.62 -0.25
N GLN A 33 -5.00 19.42 0.62
CA GLN A 33 -5.20 20.27 1.80
C GLN A 33 -4.04 20.18 2.79
N LEU A 34 -3.48 18.97 2.99
CA LEU A 34 -2.35 18.75 3.89
C LEU A 34 -1.06 19.35 3.34
N ASP A 35 -0.82 19.24 2.03
CA ASP A 35 0.33 19.78 1.33
C ASP A 35 0.27 21.33 1.24
N GLY A 36 -0.89 21.89 0.93
CA GLY A 36 -1.17 23.33 0.86
C GLY A 36 -0.71 24.02 -0.42
N LYS A 37 0.06 23.34 -1.28
CA LYS A 37 0.57 23.91 -2.55
C LYS A 37 0.38 22.95 -3.73
N GLY A 38 0.69 21.68 -3.54
CA GLY A 38 0.67 20.67 -4.60
C GLY A 38 -0.75 20.28 -5.00
N HIS A 39 -0.96 19.99 -6.28
CA HIS A 39 -2.21 19.47 -6.81
C HIS A 39 -1.98 18.17 -7.58
N PHE A 40 -2.93 17.25 -7.48
CA PHE A 40 -2.89 16.02 -8.25
C PHE A 40 -3.29 16.24 -9.70
N ILE A 41 -2.42 15.83 -10.61
CA ILE A 41 -2.75 15.69 -12.03
C ILE A 41 -3.38 14.32 -12.22
N GLN A 42 -4.59 14.29 -12.79
CA GLN A 42 -5.30 13.06 -13.12
C GLN A 42 -4.98 12.62 -14.54
N ASP A 43 -4.52 11.39 -14.68
CA ASP A 43 -4.29 10.74 -15.95
C ASP A 43 -5.22 9.52 -16.07
N ARG A 44 -6.22 9.61 -16.96
CA ARG A 44 -7.20 8.54 -17.23
C ARG A 44 -6.71 7.68 -18.37
N TRP A 45 -6.79 6.39 -18.18
CA TRP A 45 -6.31 5.43 -19.17
C TRP A 45 -7.25 4.24 -19.32
N GLU A 46 -7.23 3.66 -20.51
CA GLU A 46 -8.00 2.48 -20.88
C GLU A 46 -7.05 1.38 -21.39
N ARG A 47 -7.47 0.13 -21.27
CA ARG A 47 -6.76 -1.04 -21.79
C ARG A 47 -7.54 -1.63 -22.96
N SER A 48 -6.82 -2.04 -23.99
CA SER A 48 -7.38 -2.74 -25.15
C SER A 48 -8.07 -4.06 -24.76
N GLU A 49 -7.52 -4.76 -23.75
CA GLU A 49 -8.02 -6.03 -23.24
C GLU A 49 -9.20 -5.87 -22.27
N GLY A 50 -9.56 -4.64 -21.92
CA GLY A 50 -10.70 -4.31 -21.08
C GLY A 50 -10.34 -3.65 -19.75
N GLY A 51 -11.17 -2.70 -19.38
CA GLY A 51 -11.00 -1.90 -18.18
C GLY A 51 -10.05 -0.72 -18.35
N GLY A 52 -9.58 -0.17 -17.25
CA GLY A 52 -8.74 1.02 -17.22
C GLY A 52 -8.50 1.52 -15.83
N GLY A 53 -8.11 2.79 -15.68
CA GLY A 53 -7.84 3.39 -14.39
C GLY A 53 -7.69 4.90 -14.43
N ILE A 54 -7.35 5.45 -13.27
CA ILE A 54 -7.07 6.86 -13.04
C ILE A 54 -5.82 6.94 -12.18
N SER A 55 -4.74 7.43 -12.74
CA SER A 55 -3.51 7.71 -11.99
C SER A 55 -3.50 9.18 -11.58
N CYS A 56 -3.52 9.44 -10.28
CA CYS A 56 -3.39 10.78 -9.72
C CYS A 56 -1.97 10.95 -9.21
N VAL A 57 -1.23 11.93 -9.74
CA VAL A 57 0.18 12.17 -9.38
C VAL A 57 0.38 13.63 -9.00
N LEU A 58 0.94 13.86 -7.81
CA LEU A 58 1.39 15.15 -7.33
C LEU A 58 2.91 15.15 -7.32
N THR A 59 3.53 16.20 -7.84
CA THR A 59 4.98 16.42 -7.83
C THR A 59 5.32 17.84 -7.40
N GLY A 60 6.43 18.01 -6.68
CA GLY A 60 6.92 19.33 -6.28
C GLY A 60 5.99 20.09 -5.35
N GLY A 61 5.27 19.39 -4.49
CA GLY A 61 4.46 19.96 -3.43
C GLY A 61 5.30 20.62 -2.34
N GLN A 62 4.65 21.19 -1.35
CA GLN A 62 5.33 21.77 -0.18
C GLN A 62 5.80 20.69 0.79
N ILE A 63 5.00 19.62 0.97
CA ILE A 63 5.30 18.51 1.87
C ILE A 63 5.76 17.30 1.08
N PHE A 64 5.09 17.01 -0.04
CA PHE A 64 5.35 15.82 -0.84
C PHE A 64 6.19 16.14 -2.07
N SER A 65 7.44 15.65 -2.11
CA SER A 65 8.25 15.69 -3.34
C SER A 65 7.59 14.91 -4.48
N LYS A 66 6.91 13.82 -4.13
CA LYS A 66 6.03 13.04 -5.04
C LYS A 66 4.98 12.29 -4.22
N ALA A 67 3.76 12.26 -4.71
CA ALA A 67 2.69 11.40 -4.22
C ALA A 67 1.93 10.80 -5.40
N GLY A 68 1.58 9.53 -5.31
CA GLY A 68 0.81 8.83 -6.33
C GLY A 68 -0.36 8.08 -5.72
N ILE A 69 -1.56 8.21 -6.31
CA ILE A 69 -2.76 7.47 -5.93
C ILE A 69 -3.37 6.91 -7.21
N ASN A 70 -3.27 5.61 -7.41
CA ASN A 70 -3.76 4.94 -8.60
C ASN A 70 -5.01 4.12 -8.32
N PHE A 71 -6.10 4.42 -8.98
CA PHE A 71 -7.25 3.53 -9.12
C PHE A 71 -7.09 2.73 -10.39
N SER A 72 -7.33 1.42 -10.32
CA SER A 72 -7.44 0.53 -11.48
C SER A 72 -8.66 -0.38 -11.37
N CYS A 73 -9.26 -0.67 -12.51
CA CYS A 73 -10.31 -1.67 -12.66
C CYS A 73 -10.10 -2.35 -14.01
N VAL A 74 -9.47 -3.51 -13.99
CA VAL A 74 -9.09 -4.26 -15.19
C VAL A 74 -9.89 -5.53 -15.30
N THR A 75 -10.27 -5.89 -16.52
CA THR A 75 -10.99 -7.12 -16.86
C THR A 75 -10.21 -7.91 -17.89
N GLY A 76 -10.45 -9.20 -17.94
CA GLY A 76 -9.89 -10.07 -18.97
C GLY A 76 -10.75 -11.32 -19.16
N ALA A 77 -10.78 -11.81 -20.41
CA ALA A 77 -11.52 -13.02 -20.76
C ALA A 77 -10.90 -14.29 -20.17
N THR A 78 -9.59 -14.27 -19.89
CA THR A 78 -8.87 -15.36 -19.25
C THR A 78 -7.76 -14.82 -18.35
N LEU A 79 -7.52 -15.52 -17.23
CA LEU A 79 -6.39 -15.21 -16.37
C LEU A 79 -5.06 -15.60 -17.02
N PRO A 80 -4.00 -14.77 -16.86
CA PRO A 80 -2.66 -15.13 -17.32
C PRO A 80 -2.16 -16.41 -16.66
N PRO A 81 -1.34 -17.24 -17.35
CA PRO A 81 -0.77 -18.47 -16.79
C PRO A 81 -0.04 -18.26 -15.46
N ALA A 82 0.66 -17.13 -15.28
CA ALA A 82 1.32 -16.79 -14.03
C ALA A 82 0.36 -16.61 -12.84
N ALA A 83 -0.87 -16.14 -13.09
CA ALA A 83 -1.90 -16.00 -12.06
C ALA A 83 -2.59 -17.33 -11.72
N THR A 84 -2.61 -18.28 -12.65
CA THR A 84 -3.24 -19.61 -12.48
C THR A 84 -2.28 -20.68 -11.99
N ALA A 85 -0.97 -20.41 -12.00
CA ALA A 85 0.04 -21.39 -11.54
C ALA A 85 -0.19 -21.84 -10.09
N ALA A 86 -0.56 -20.91 -9.20
CA ALA A 86 -0.89 -21.21 -7.81
C ALA A 86 -2.37 -21.59 -7.60
N ARG A 87 -3.24 -21.40 -8.62
CA ARG A 87 -4.69 -21.60 -8.57
C ARG A 87 -5.21 -22.19 -9.88
N PRO A 88 -4.91 -23.47 -10.18
CA PRO A 88 -5.29 -24.11 -11.44
C PRO A 88 -6.80 -24.08 -11.72
N GLN A 89 -7.64 -24.06 -10.66
CA GLN A 89 -9.10 -24.00 -10.77
C GLN A 89 -9.61 -22.69 -11.43
N LEU A 90 -8.79 -21.64 -11.46
CA LEU A 90 -9.13 -20.37 -12.10
C LEU A 90 -8.75 -20.32 -13.60
N ALA A 91 -8.19 -21.41 -14.13
CA ALA A 91 -7.84 -21.50 -15.54
C ALA A 91 -9.09 -21.39 -16.42
N GLY A 92 -9.05 -20.46 -17.38
CA GLY A 92 -10.17 -20.21 -18.30
C GLY A 92 -11.33 -19.41 -17.69
N CYS A 93 -11.19 -18.89 -16.47
CA CYS A 93 -12.14 -17.93 -15.90
C CYS A 93 -11.92 -16.53 -16.49
N GLN A 94 -13.00 -15.83 -16.76
CA GLN A 94 -12.95 -14.37 -16.90
C GLN A 94 -12.71 -13.75 -15.52
N PHE A 95 -12.14 -12.55 -15.49
CA PHE A 95 -11.83 -11.91 -14.21
C PHE A 95 -12.05 -10.40 -14.22
N THR A 96 -12.26 -9.87 -13.04
CA THR A 96 -12.18 -8.44 -12.74
C THR A 96 -11.28 -8.24 -11.54
N ALA A 97 -10.25 -7.41 -11.68
CA ALA A 97 -9.37 -6.98 -10.60
C ALA A 97 -9.45 -5.47 -10.46
N MET A 98 -9.71 -4.98 -9.26
CA MET A 98 -9.78 -3.54 -9.02
C MET A 98 -9.17 -3.18 -7.67
N GLY A 99 -8.63 -1.96 -7.59
CA GLY A 99 -8.04 -1.48 -6.36
C GLY A 99 -7.61 -0.03 -6.42
N VAL A 100 -7.28 0.50 -5.24
CA VAL A 100 -6.53 1.74 -5.07
C VAL A 100 -5.18 1.38 -4.46
N SER A 101 -4.11 1.89 -5.06
CA SER A 101 -2.75 1.78 -4.54
C SER A 101 -2.14 3.17 -4.46
N LEU A 102 -1.43 3.46 -3.39
CA LEU A 102 -0.81 4.77 -3.19
C LEU A 102 0.58 4.66 -2.58
N VAL A 103 1.41 5.65 -2.89
CA VAL A 103 2.72 5.85 -2.26
C VAL A 103 2.99 7.33 -2.15
N PHE A 104 3.45 7.76 -0.97
CA PHE A 104 3.81 9.16 -0.70
C PHE A 104 5.27 9.27 -0.31
N HIS A 105 6.00 10.13 -1.02
CA HIS A 105 7.41 10.46 -0.76
C HIS A 105 7.52 11.92 -0.30
N PRO A 106 7.57 12.15 1.02
CA PRO A 106 7.70 13.50 1.58
C PRO A 106 9.07 14.11 1.27
N ASP A 107 9.14 15.44 1.19
CA ASP A 107 10.41 16.13 1.04
C ASP A 107 11.23 16.15 2.34
N ASN A 108 10.57 16.39 3.49
CA ASN A 108 11.21 16.40 4.80
C ASN A 108 11.58 14.97 5.23
N PRO A 109 12.85 14.68 5.58
CA PRO A 109 13.31 13.36 6.00
C PRO A 109 12.65 12.80 7.26
N TYR A 110 12.11 13.66 8.11
CA TYR A 110 11.41 13.28 9.34
C TYR A 110 9.95 12.88 9.13
N VAL A 111 9.38 13.19 7.95
CA VAL A 111 8.08 12.67 7.54
C VAL A 111 8.31 11.33 6.84
N PRO A 112 7.71 10.22 7.32
CA PRO A 112 7.96 8.91 6.73
C PRO A 112 7.31 8.75 5.34
N THR A 113 7.96 7.99 4.48
CA THR A 113 7.32 7.41 3.28
C THR A 113 6.26 6.42 3.71
N THR A 114 5.15 6.34 2.98
CA THR A 114 4.09 5.38 3.25
C THR A 114 3.52 4.79 1.98
N HIS A 115 3.02 3.57 2.10
CA HIS A 115 2.29 2.86 1.06
C HIS A 115 0.97 2.37 1.64
N ALA A 116 -0.08 2.35 0.83
CA ALA A 116 -1.31 1.64 1.11
C ALA A 116 -1.89 1.04 -0.17
N ASN A 117 -2.65 -0.04 0.02
CA ASN A 117 -3.38 -0.69 -1.06
C ASN A 117 -4.65 -1.30 -0.50
N VAL A 118 -5.75 -1.18 -1.22
CA VAL A 118 -6.98 -1.95 -1.01
C VAL A 118 -7.47 -2.43 -2.35
N ARG A 119 -7.79 -3.72 -2.46
CA ARG A 119 -8.11 -4.36 -3.72
C ARG A 119 -9.18 -5.43 -3.59
N PHE A 120 -9.86 -5.68 -4.68
CA PHE A 120 -10.84 -6.74 -4.86
C PHE A 120 -10.54 -7.51 -6.14
N PHE A 121 -10.65 -8.81 -6.07
CA PHE A 121 -10.54 -9.70 -7.20
C PHE A 121 -11.76 -10.60 -7.28
N ILE A 122 -12.23 -10.85 -8.49
CA ILE A 122 -13.26 -11.86 -8.78
C ILE A 122 -12.93 -12.55 -10.09
N ALA A 123 -13.08 -13.87 -10.10
CA ALA A 123 -13.03 -14.70 -11.28
C ALA A 123 -14.30 -15.55 -11.36
N ASP A 124 -14.89 -15.62 -12.53
CA ASP A 124 -16.08 -16.40 -12.77
C ASP A 124 -16.01 -17.16 -14.11
N LYS A 125 -16.77 -18.23 -14.19
CA LYS A 125 -16.93 -19.05 -15.38
C LYS A 125 -18.35 -19.60 -15.38
N GLU A 126 -18.95 -19.66 -16.56
CA GLU A 126 -20.30 -20.21 -16.71
C GLU A 126 -20.42 -21.61 -16.09
N GLY A 127 -21.45 -21.80 -15.27
CA GLY A 127 -21.71 -23.08 -14.57
C GLY A 127 -20.88 -23.30 -13.30
N CYS A 128 -20.01 -22.36 -12.91
CA CYS A 128 -19.22 -22.46 -11.68
C CYS A 128 -19.56 -21.28 -10.72
N PRO A 129 -19.54 -21.48 -9.40
CA PRO A 129 -19.64 -20.37 -8.47
C PRO A 129 -18.44 -19.44 -8.63
N PRO A 130 -18.66 -18.11 -8.53
CA PRO A 130 -17.56 -17.13 -8.61
C PRO A 130 -16.57 -17.30 -7.47
N CYS A 131 -15.28 -17.14 -7.78
CA CYS A 131 -14.21 -17.08 -6.79
C CYS A 131 -13.78 -15.62 -6.60
N TRP A 132 -13.82 -15.13 -5.38
CA TRP A 132 -13.49 -13.73 -5.08
C TRP A 132 -12.71 -13.61 -3.77
N TRP A 133 -11.97 -12.54 -3.63
CA TRP A 133 -11.28 -12.17 -2.38
C TRP A 133 -10.95 -10.68 -2.34
N PHE A 134 -10.70 -10.21 -1.14
CA PHE A 134 -10.12 -8.91 -0.86
C PHE A 134 -8.64 -9.02 -0.47
N GLY A 135 -7.93 -7.93 -0.63
CA GLY A 135 -6.56 -7.78 -0.15
C GLY A 135 -6.25 -6.32 0.09
N GLY A 136 -5.23 -6.07 0.87
CA GLY A 136 -4.85 -4.69 1.14
C GLY A 136 -3.90 -4.56 2.31
N GLY A 137 -3.78 -3.32 2.77
CA GLY A 137 -2.97 -2.95 3.91
C GLY A 137 -2.33 -1.59 3.75
N PHE A 138 -1.58 -1.20 4.75
CA PHE A 138 -0.74 -0.02 4.74
C PHE A 138 0.50 -0.23 5.60
N ASP A 139 1.62 0.37 5.18
CA ASP A 139 2.90 0.30 5.88
C ASP A 139 3.63 1.62 5.88
N LEU A 140 4.48 1.82 6.89
CA LEU A 140 5.21 3.05 7.14
C LEU A 140 6.72 2.81 7.05
N THR A 141 7.42 3.66 6.28
CA THR A 141 8.85 3.58 6.03
C THR A 141 9.54 4.87 6.49
N PRO A 142 9.86 5.02 7.78
CA PRO A 142 10.59 6.16 8.28
C PRO A 142 12.07 6.11 7.87
N CYS A 143 12.66 7.29 7.65
CA CYS A 143 14.11 7.46 7.62
C CYS A 143 14.66 7.76 9.02
N TYR A 144 13.89 8.47 9.83
CA TYR A 144 14.14 8.73 11.24
C TYR A 144 12.97 8.24 12.07
N GLY A 145 13.23 7.38 13.05
CA GLY A 145 12.21 6.75 13.86
C GLY A 145 11.75 7.61 15.04
N PHE A 146 10.44 7.60 15.31
CA PHE A 146 9.83 8.19 16.50
C PHE A 146 8.85 7.18 17.09
N GLU A 147 9.09 6.76 18.32
CA GLU A 147 8.29 5.68 18.94
C GLU A 147 6.80 6.02 19.03
N GLU A 148 6.48 7.27 19.34
CA GLU A 148 5.10 7.73 19.40
C GLU A 148 4.37 7.67 18.05
N ASP A 149 5.09 7.90 16.94
CA ASP A 149 4.52 7.78 15.59
C ASP A 149 4.28 6.32 15.24
N CYS A 150 5.21 5.44 15.65
CA CYS A 150 5.07 3.99 15.46
C CYS A 150 3.87 3.44 16.27
N ARG A 151 3.72 3.87 17.54
CA ARG A 151 2.58 3.49 18.39
C ARG A 151 1.26 3.98 17.80
N HIS A 152 1.17 5.25 17.40
CA HIS A 152 -0.02 5.82 16.76
C HIS A 152 -0.40 5.07 15.49
N TRP A 153 0.59 4.79 14.62
CA TRP A 153 0.39 4.06 13.37
C TRP A 153 -0.19 2.67 13.60
N HIS A 154 0.42 1.91 14.50
CA HIS A 154 0.00 0.55 14.81
C HIS A 154 -1.30 0.50 15.61
N GLN A 155 -1.57 1.48 16.48
CA GLN A 155 -2.85 1.58 17.17
C GLN A 155 -3.99 1.82 16.17
N THR A 156 -3.80 2.75 15.22
CA THR A 156 -4.79 3.02 14.17
C THR A 156 -5.01 1.80 13.26
N ALA A 157 -3.95 1.03 12.97
CA ALA A 157 -4.06 -0.24 12.25
C ALA A 157 -4.87 -1.29 13.01
N LYS A 158 -4.66 -1.38 14.33
CA LYS A 158 -5.44 -2.26 15.21
C LYS A 158 -6.91 -1.84 15.27
N ASP A 159 -7.18 -0.55 15.44
CA ASP A 159 -8.55 0.01 15.49
C ASP A 159 -9.31 -0.26 14.19
N ALA A 160 -8.63 -0.23 13.04
CA ALA A 160 -9.23 -0.58 11.76
C ALA A 160 -9.69 -2.05 11.68
N CYS A 161 -9.02 -2.96 12.35
CA CYS A 161 -9.35 -4.39 12.36
C CYS A 161 -10.36 -4.78 13.43
N GLN A 162 -10.38 -4.07 14.55
CA GLN A 162 -11.09 -4.46 15.78
C GLN A 162 -12.58 -4.77 15.59
N PRO A 163 -13.38 -3.99 14.80
CA PRO A 163 -14.78 -4.30 14.60
C PRO A 163 -15.07 -5.66 13.93
N PHE A 164 -14.05 -6.26 13.32
CA PHE A 164 -14.15 -7.50 12.54
C PHE A 164 -13.49 -8.70 13.25
N GLY A 165 -12.76 -8.47 14.34
CA GLY A 165 -12.17 -9.50 15.18
C GLY A 165 -10.78 -9.15 15.72
N ASP A 166 -10.56 -9.38 17.01
CA ASP A 166 -9.31 -9.01 17.69
C ASP A 166 -8.06 -9.75 17.17
N SER A 167 -8.24 -10.92 16.56
CA SER A 167 -7.15 -11.72 16.00
C SER A 167 -6.64 -11.21 14.64
N LEU A 168 -7.37 -10.31 13.98
CA LEU A 168 -7.02 -9.87 12.62
C LEU A 168 -5.77 -9.00 12.60
N TYR A 169 -5.69 -8.00 13.48
CA TYR A 169 -4.52 -7.12 13.50
C TYR A 169 -3.21 -7.88 13.78
N PRO A 170 -3.08 -8.73 14.81
CA PRO A 170 -1.85 -9.50 15.02
C PRO A 170 -1.45 -10.35 13.81
N ARG A 171 -2.43 -10.99 13.16
CA ARG A 171 -2.21 -11.80 11.97
C ARG A 171 -1.74 -10.97 10.79
N PHE A 172 -2.40 -9.85 10.52
CA PHE A 172 -2.06 -8.98 9.39
C PHE A 172 -0.76 -8.20 9.62
N LYS A 173 -0.45 -7.85 10.86
CA LYS A 173 0.83 -7.27 11.25
C LYS A 173 1.98 -8.25 11.00
N ALA A 174 1.87 -9.48 11.46
CA ALA A 174 2.88 -10.51 11.22
C ALA A 174 3.08 -10.79 9.72
N TRP A 175 1.99 -10.77 8.94
CA TRP A 175 2.09 -10.91 7.48
C TRP A 175 2.76 -9.70 6.83
N CYS A 176 2.43 -8.48 7.26
CA CYS A 176 3.08 -7.25 6.83
C CYS A 176 4.60 -7.29 7.07
N ASP A 177 5.02 -7.67 8.27
CA ASP A 177 6.43 -7.78 8.64
C ASP A 177 7.19 -8.79 7.77
N SER A 178 6.56 -9.91 7.47
CA SER A 178 7.14 -10.95 6.59
C SER A 178 7.20 -10.50 5.12
N TYR A 179 6.15 -9.80 4.65
CA TYR A 179 6.05 -9.38 3.26
C TYR A 179 7.03 -8.26 2.92
N PHE A 180 7.08 -7.20 3.75
CA PHE A 180 7.91 -6.01 3.50
C PHE A 180 9.33 -6.18 4.06
N TYR A 181 9.98 -7.28 3.73
CA TYR A 181 11.34 -7.62 4.15
C TYR A 181 12.30 -7.75 2.97
N LEU A 182 13.41 -7.03 3.00
CA LEU A 182 14.46 -7.07 1.99
C LEU A 182 15.43 -8.21 2.30
N LYS A 183 15.21 -9.37 1.70
CA LYS A 183 16.01 -10.59 1.98
C LYS A 183 17.51 -10.42 1.73
N HIS A 184 17.89 -9.73 0.65
CA HIS A 184 19.29 -9.48 0.28
C HIS A 184 19.99 -8.44 1.17
N ARG A 185 19.22 -7.67 1.94
CA ARG A 185 19.72 -6.72 2.94
C ARG A 185 19.59 -7.23 4.37
N GLN A 186 18.79 -8.27 4.58
CA GLN A 186 18.41 -8.78 5.90
C GLN A 186 17.79 -7.69 6.80
N GLU A 187 16.98 -6.82 6.22
CA GLU A 187 16.33 -5.74 6.95
C GLU A 187 14.86 -5.57 6.53
N ALA A 188 14.03 -5.06 7.43
CA ALA A 188 12.67 -4.65 7.10
C ALA A 188 12.69 -3.36 6.26
N ARG A 189 11.68 -3.19 5.37
CA ARG A 189 11.51 -1.95 4.59
C ARG A 189 11.24 -0.74 5.50
N GLY A 190 10.46 -0.95 6.56
CA GLY A 190 10.09 0.05 7.54
C GLY A 190 9.57 -0.60 8.81
N ILE A 191 8.72 0.11 9.54
CA ILE A 191 8.13 -0.35 10.81
C ILE A 191 6.90 -1.25 10.64
N GLY A 192 6.50 -1.55 9.39
CA GLY A 192 5.32 -2.36 9.09
C GLY A 192 4.01 -1.58 9.21
N GLY A 193 2.99 -2.29 9.61
CA GLY A 193 1.59 -1.85 9.68
C GLY A 193 0.68 -3.06 9.65
N LEU A 194 -0.13 -3.19 8.60
CA LEU A 194 -0.94 -4.37 8.33
C LEU A 194 -0.93 -4.74 6.83
N PHE A 195 -1.03 -6.03 6.54
CA PHE A 195 -1.14 -6.56 5.19
C PHE A 195 -1.98 -7.83 5.18
N PHE A 196 -2.87 -7.96 4.22
CA PHE A 196 -3.67 -9.16 3.98
C PHE A 196 -3.89 -9.38 2.49
N ASP A 197 -4.07 -10.61 2.11
CA ASP A 197 -4.36 -11.04 0.74
C ASP A 197 -5.28 -12.23 0.74
N ASP A 198 -5.93 -12.50 -0.41
CA ASP A 198 -6.77 -13.67 -0.60
C ASP A 198 -7.84 -13.83 0.50
N TYR A 199 -8.42 -12.72 0.99
CA TYR A 199 -9.27 -12.70 2.16
C TYR A 199 -10.76 -12.74 1.80
N ASP A 200 -11.42 -13.82 2.17
CA ASP A 200 -12.85 -14.08 1.97
C ASP A 200 -13.54 -14.70 3.22
N GLU A 201 -12.77 -14.89 4.30
CA GLU A 201 -13.14 -15.70 5.47
C GLU A 201 -14.40 -15.21 6.20
N LEU A 202 -14.70 -13.92 6.19
CA LEU A 202 -15.88 -13.33 6.86
C LEU A 202 -17.11 -13.26 5.96
N GLY A 203 -17.02 -13.79 4.71
CA GLY A 203 -18.03 -13.57 3.69
C GLY A 203 -17.94 -12.15 3.10
N PHE A 204 -18.67 -11.91 2.01
CA PHE A 204 -18.49 -10.69 1.22
C PHE A 204 -18.71 -9.40 2.03
N GLU A 205 -19.84 -9.27 2.73
CA GLU A 205 -20.21 -8.01 3.40
C GLU A 205 -19.19 -7.62 4.47
N ALA A 206 -18.78 -8.57 5.31
CA ALA A 206 -17.85 -8.26 6.39
C ALA A 206 -16.40 -8.10 5.86
N SER A 207 -15.99 -8.86 4.85
CA SER A 207 -14.68 -8.69 4.20
C SER A 207 -14.58 -7.36 3.45
N PHE A 208 -15.68 -6.93 2.80
CA PHE A 208 -15.76 -5.61 2.17
C PHE A 208 -15.73 -4.50 3.22
N GLY A 209 -16.52 -4.63 4.29
CA GLY A 209 -16.52 -3.68 5.41
C GLY A 209 -15.14 -3.53 6.06
N LEU A 210 -14.42 -4.64 6.29
CA LEU A 210 -13.04 -4.63 6.76
C LEU A 210 -12.11 -3.86 5.81
N THR A 211 -12.23 -4.13 4.51
CA THR A 211 -11.43 -3.46 3.46
C THR A 211 -11.70 -1.95 3.42
N GLN A 212 -12.96 -1.54 3.53
CA GLN A 212 -13.36 -0.14 3.64
C GLN A 212 -12.77 0.50 4.90
N ASN A 213 -12.91 -0.16 6.04
CA ASN A 213 -12.41 0.37 7.30
C ASN A 213 -10.88 0.56 7.30
N ILE A 214 -10.14 -0.38 6.69
CA ILE A 214 -8.69 -0.26 6.51
C ILE A 214 -8.34 0.92 5.58
N GLY A 215 -9.01 1.05 4.44
CA GLY A 215 -8.79 2.17 3.53
C GLY A 215 -9.07 3.54 4.18
N ASP A 216 -10.17 3.65 4.92
CA ASP A 216 -10.59 4.89 5.58
C ASP A 216 -9.73 5.24 6.82
N HIS A 217 -9.09 4.26 7.46
CA HIS A 217 -8.17 4.51 8.57
C HIS A 217 -6.77 4.93 8.12
N PHE A 218 -6.39 4.70 6.88
CA PHE A 218 -5.07 5.08 6.38
C PHE A 218 -4.76 6.56 6.61
N ILE A 219 -5.65 7.47 6.22
CA ILE A 219 -5.40 8.91 6.40
C ILE A 219 -5.42 9.33 7.87
N LYS A 220 -6.22 8.65 8.72
CA LYS A 220 -6.24 8.87 10.17
C LYS A 220 -4.91 8.44 10.82
N ALA A 221 -4.25 7.42 10.26
CA ALA A 221 -2.93 6.98 10.70
C ALA A 221 -1.83 7.94 10.22
N TYR A 222 -1.90 8.43 8.98
CA TYR A 222 -0.79 9.16 8.36
C TYR A 222 -0.80 10.68 8.60
N ALA A 223 -1.95 11.34 8.45
CA ALA A 223 -2.03 12.79 8.54
C ALA A 223 -1.54 13.40 9.87
N PRO A 224 -1.81 12.80 11.06
CA PRO A 224 -1.25 13.30 12.33
C PRO A 224 0.28 13.25 12.36
N ILE A 225 0.90 12.20 11.82
CA ILE A 225 2.36 12.05 11.74
C ILE A 225 2.95 13.15 10.84
N VAL A 226 2.36 13.36 9.65
CA VAL A 226 2.77 14.45 8.74
C VAL A 226 2.71 15.81 9.45
N ASN A 227 1.56 16.14 10.09
CA ASN A 227 1.39 17.42 10.77
C ASN A 227 2.40 17.64 11.90
N LYS A 228 2.80 16.56 12.59
CA LYS A 228 3.79 16.62 13.67
C LYS A 228 5.22 16.80 13.14
N ARG A 229 5.55 16.25 11.98
CA ARG A 229 6.92 16.17 11.47
C ARG A 229 7.25 17.13 10.34
N LYS A 230 6.28 17.67 9.60
CA LYS A 230 6.49 18.50 8.40
C LYS A 230 7.34 19.76 8.61
N ASN A 231 7.36 20.28 9.84
CA ASN A 231 8.10 21.51 10.18
C ASN A 231 9.37 21.22 10.99
N VAL A 232 9.77 19.97 11.19
CA VAL A 232 11.02 19.63 11.86
C VAL A 232 12.18 20.12 10.97
N PRO A 233 13.10 20.95 11.49
CA PRO A 233 14.24 21.42 10.70
C PRO A 233 15.14 20.27 10.30
N PHE A 234 15.66 20.30 9.07
CA PHE A 234 16.62 19.33 8.57
C PHE A 234 17.68 20.01 7.68
N GLY A 235 18.81 19.37 7.53
CA GLY A 235 19.93 19.84 6.71
C GLY A 235 20.30 18.86 5.59
N PRO A 236 21.41 19.14 4.90
CA PRO A 236 21.92 18.26 3.84
C PRO A 236 22.24 16.84 4.30
N HIS A 237 22.62 16.65 5.57
CA HIS A 237 22.93 15.35 6.16
C HIS A 237 21.67 14.44 6.20
N GLU A 238 20.60 14.93 6.80
CA GLU A 238 19.33 14.19 6.91
C GLU A 238 18.74 13.94 5.51
N LYS A 239 18.87 14.90 4.61
CA LYS A 239 18.44 14.73 3.21
C LYS A 239 19.21 13.63 2.50
N ALA A 240 20.55 13.60 2.65
CA ALA A 240 21.39 12.57 2.05
C ALA A 240 21.00 11.16 2.57
N PHE A 241 20.74 11.04 3.87
CA PHE A 241 20.27 9.78 4.45
C PHE A 241 18.88 9.38 3.92
N GLN A 242 17.93 10.31 3.80
CA GLN A 242 16.64 10.03 3.17
C GLN A 242 16.81 9.47 1.75
N LEU A 243 17.64 10.11 0.91
CA LEU A 243 17.87 9.65 -0.46
C LEU A 243 18.52 8.26 -0.49
N TYR A 244 19.42 7.97 0.43
CA TYR A 244 19.98 6.64 0.59
C TYR A 244 18.91 5.61 1.01
N ARG A 245 18.05 5.93 2.01
CA ARG A 245 16.98 5.04 2.46
C ARG A 245 15.92 4.81 1.38
N ARG A 246 15.65 5.79 0.54
CA ARG A 246 14.78 5.62 -0.65
C ARG A 246 15.29 4.53 -1.59
N GLY A 247 16.60 4.26 -1.63
CA GLY A 247 17.17 3.11 -2.36
C GLY A 247 16.60 1.78 -1.89
N ARG A 248 16.41 1.59 -0.58
CA ARG A 248 15.81 0.36 0.00
C ARG A 248 14.35 0.20 -0.42
N TYR A 249 13.62 1.30 -0.48
CA TYR A 249 12.24 1.32 -0.97
C TYR A 249 12.17 0.88 -2.45
N VAL A 250 13.03 1.43 -3.29
CA VAL A 250 13.12 1.07 -4.72
C VAL A 250 13.53 -0.39 -4.91
N GLU A 251 14.53 -0.85 -4.17
CA GLU A 251 14.96 -2.26 -4.20
C GLU A 251 13.79 -3.20 -3.88
N PHE A 252 13.00 -2.92 -2.85
CA PHE A 252 11.84 -3.75 -2.53
C PHE A 252 10.83 -3.77 -3.67
N ASN A 253 10.43 -2.59 -4.16
CA ASN A 253 9.40 -2.49 -5.19
C ASN A 253 9.79 -3.18 -6.51
N LEU A 254 11.04 -3.08 -6.92
CA LEU A 254 11.49 -3.67 -8.19
C LEU A 254 11.88 -5.15 -8.09
N ILE A 255 12.26 -5.63 -6.91
CA ILE A 255 12.79 -7.00 -6.74
C ILE A 255 11.75 -7.93 -6.10
N TYR A 256 10.95 -7.44 -5.15
CA TYR A 256 10.11 -8.29 -4.30
C TYR A 256 8.61 -7.99 -4.36
N ASP A 257 8.21 -6.76 -4.76
CA ASP A 257 6.80 -6.43 -4.75
C ASP A 257 6.04 -7.21 -5.83
N ARG A 258 5.17 -8.12 -5.37
CA ARG A 258 4.39 -9.00 -6.27
C ARG A 258 3.51 -8.21 -7.21
N GLY A 259 2.93 -7.08 -6.75
CA GLY A 259 2.07 -6.22 -7.55
C GLY A 259 2.84 -5.54 -8.68
N THR A 260 4.00 -4.97 -8.38
CA THR A 260 4.90 -4.36 -9.38
C THR A 260 5.38 -5.39 -10.39
N LEU A 261 5.90 -6.52 -9.93
CA LEU A 261 6.40 -7.58 -10.82
C LEU A 261 5.30 -8.12 -11.73
N PHE A 262 4.14 -8.45 -11.17
CA PHE A 262 3.00 -8.93 -11.94
C PHE A 262 2.53 -7.89 -12.95
N GLY A 263 2.40 -6.62 -12.54
CA GLY A 263 1.98 -5.53 -13.42
C GLY A 263 2.92 -5.35 -14.62
N LEU A 264 4.22 -5.32 -14.38
CA LEU A 264 5.22 -5.17 -15.45
C LEU A 264 5.25 -6.40 -16.38
N GLN A 265 5.14 -7.62 -15.85
CA GLN A 265 5.17 -8.86 -16.61
C GLN A 265 3.88 -9.12 -17.41
N SER A 266 2.74 -8.61 -16.95
CA SER A 266 1.44 -8.76 -17.61
C SER A 266 1.08 -7.64 -18.57
N GLY A 267 2.04 -6.78 -18.92
CA GLY A 267 1.79 -5.64 -19.82
C GLY A 267 0.94 -4.53 -19.20
N GLY A 268 0.96 -4.40 -17.87
CA GLY A 268 0.33 -3.31 -17.15
C GLY A 268 0.93 -1.95 -17.55
N ARG A 269 0.18 -0.86 -17.31
CA ARG A 269 0.63 0.49 -17.66
C ARG A 269 1.84 0.90 -16.81
N THR A 270 3.02 0.95 -17.42
CA THR A 270 4.31 1.23 -16.75
C THR A 270 4.27 2.51 -15.92
N GLU A 271 3.74 3.61 -16.45
CA GLU A 271 3.64 4.90 -15.75
C GLU A 271 2.82 4.81 -14.46
N SER A 272 1.71 4.05 -14.49
CA SER A 272 0.86 3.83 -13.30
C SER A 272 1.50 2.92 -12.26
N ILE A 273 2.38 2.02 -12.68
CA ILE A 273 3.12 1.11 -11.80
C ILE A 273 4.31 1.85 -11.17
N LEU A 274 5.14 2.49 -12.00
CA LEU A 274 6.38 3.14 -11.55
C LEU A 274 6.16 4.53 -10.94
N MET A 275 4.92 5.06 -10.93
CA MET A 275 4.62 6.27 -10.16
C MET A 275 4.90 6.09 -8.65
N SER A 276 4.93 4.85 -8.16
CA SER A 276 5.26 4.50 -6.79
C SER A 276 6.71 4.77 -6.39
N LEU A 277 7.60 4.95 -7.35
CA LEU A 277 9.02 5.19 -7.07
C LEU A 277 9.27 6.66 -6.69
N PRO A 278 10.23 6.93 -5.77
CA PRO A 278 10.61 8.29 -5.41
C PRO A 278 11.22 9.04 -6.60
N PRO A 279 11.14 10.40 -6.61
CA PRO A 279 11.71 11.18 -7.71
C PRO A 279 13.23 11.16 -7.74
N GLU A 280 13.87 10.93 -6.59
CA GLU A 280 15.31 10.90 -6.42
C GLU A 280 15.70 9.86 -5.38
N VAL A 281 16.82 9.18 -5.65
CA VAL A 281 17.37 8.10 -4.82
C VAL A 281 18.87 8.02 -4.98
N HIS A 282 19.58 7.69 -3.90
CA HIS A 282 21.03 7.46 -3.93
C HIS A 282 21.38 6.07 -3.43
N TRP A 283 22.32 5.39 -4.09
CA TRP A 283 22.99 4.20 -3.61
C TRP A 283 24.41 4.53 -3.19
N ILE A 284 24.71 4.33 -1.91
CA ILE A 284 26.03 4.54 -1.34
C ILE A 284 26.67 3.17 -1.09
N TYR A 285 27.88 2.97 -1.63
CA TYR A 285 28.60 1.72 -1.45
C TYR A 285 29.03 1.56 0.01
N ASN A 286 28.67 0.41 0.62
CA ASN A 286 29.04 0.03 1.99
C ASN A 286 28.79 1.11 3.04
N TYR A 287 27.60 1.77 2.97
CA TYR A 287 27.20 2.78 3.94
C TYR A 287 27.15 2.18 5.35
N GLN A 288 27.77 2.86 6.29
CA GLN A 288 27.71 2.55 7.72
C GLN A 288 27.28 3.83 8.46
N PRO A 289 26.22 3.79 9.27
CA PRO A 289 25.82 4.92 10.08
C PRO A 289 26.87 5.16 11.19
N GLU A 290 26.99 6.39 11.63
CA GLU A 290 27.82 6.74 12.79
C GLU A 290 27.21 6.15 14.06
N VAL A 291 28.06 5.56 14.90
CA VAL A 291 27.63 4.92 16.16
C VAL A 291 26.98 5.96 17.08
N GLY A 292 25.81 5.65 17.60
CA GLY A 292 25.01 6.53 18.45
C GLY A 292 24.19 7.58 17.69
N SER A 293 24.31 7.64 16.35
CA SER A 293 23.50 8.55 15.54
C SER A 293 22.02 8.13 15.46
N ALA A 294 21.14 9.03 15.02
CA ALA A 294 19.74 8.72 14.74
C ALA A 294 19.60 7.75 13.57
N GLU A 295 20.54 7.78 12.63
CA GLU A 295 20.63 6.83 11.53
C GLU A 295 20.91 5.42 12.02
N GLU A 296 21.82 5.26 12.97
CA GLU A 296 22.13 3.95 13.60
C GLU A 296 20.92 3.45 14.41
N GLN A 297 20.24 4.34 15.13
CA GLN A 297 19.03 4.00 15.88
C GLN A 297 17.90 3.47 14.96
N LEU A 298 17.80 3.95 13.73
CA LEU A 298 16.84 3.38 12.77
C LEU A 298 17.07 1.87 12.60
N TYR A 299 18.32 1.46 12.39
CA TYR A 299 18.66 0.04 12.17
C TYR A 299 18.54 -0.81 13.43
N SER A 300 18.92 -0.28 14.58
CA SER A 300 18.98 -1.05 15.82
C SER A 300 17.64 -1.09 16.57
N GLN A 301 16.75 -0.10 16.40
CA GLN A 301 15.55 0.03 17.22
C GLN A 301 14.25 0.01 16.41
N PHE A 302 14.23 0.53 15.17
CA PHE A 302 13.00 0.72 14.41
C PHE A 302 12.79 -0.32 13.29
N LEU A 303 13.84 -0.76 12.62
CA LEU A 303 13.72 -1.80 11.58
C LEU A 303 13.59 -3.23 12.13
N PRO A 304 14.13 -3.61 13.30
CA PRO A 304 13.84 -4.90 13.87
C PRO A 304 12.34 -5.06 14.17
N GLN A 305 11.78 -6.20 13.77
CA GLN A 305 10.36 -6.49 13.99
C GLN A 305 10.06 -6.55 15.49
N ARG A 306 9.09 -5.78 15.94
CA ARG A 306 8.62 -5.77 17.33
C ARG A 306 7.13 -5.45 17.42
N ASN A 307 6.55 -5.70 18.59
CA ASN A 307 5.20 -5.24 18.88
C ASN A 307 5.28 -3.78 19.39
N TRP A 308 4.64 -2.86 18.69
CA TRP A 308 4.65 -1.43 19.00
C TRP A 308 3.61 -1.03 20.04
N LEU A 309 2.71 -1.94 20.42
CA LEU A 309 1.57 -1.69 21.32
C LEU A 309 1.76 -2.26 22.73
N ASP A 310 2.93 -2.85 22.98
CA ASP A 310 3.32 -3.30 24.31
C ASP A 310 3.79 -2.16 25.22
#